data_3a9f1ea2e57e522e77d53f1dfc0c792c
#
_entry.id   3a9f1ea2e57e522e77d53f1dfc0c792c
#
_cell.length_a   1.000
_cell.length_b   1.000
_cell.length_c   1.000
_cell.angle_alpha   90.00
_cell.angle_beta   90.00
_cell.angle_gamma   90.00
#
_symmetry.space_group_name_H-M   'P 1'
#
loop_
_entity.id
_entity.type
_entity.pdbx_description
1 polymer ?
#
loop_
_entity_poly.entity_id
_entity_poly.type
_entity_poly.pdbx_seq_one_letter_code
_entity_poly.pdbx_strand_id
1 'polypeptide(L)'
;MKASRRFWFTFPTRTQVERPIIWEMSRKYPDVVFDIRQASVQNEIGIMAVLLEGEPEQIAAAVKFCQTAGLQVDPIEKSVIEG
;
A
#
# COMPACT_ATOMS: atom_id res chain seq x y z
N MET A 1 -18.40 8.09 -2.91
CA MET A 1 -17.56 9.13 -2.40
C MET A 1 -16.13 8.67 -2.37
N LYS A 2 -15.23 9.39 -2.94
CA LYS A 2 -13.85 8.96 -3.01
C LYS A 2 -13.07 9.40 -1.80
N ALA A 3 -12.13 8.59 -1.39
CA ALA A 3 -11.26 8.88 -0.27
C ALA A 3 -9.81 8.81 -0.73
N SER A 4 -8.93 9.35 0.06
CA SER A 4 -7.51 9.37 -0.23
C SER A 4 -6.80 8.99 1.07
N ARG A 5 -6.03 7.92 1.06
CA ARG A 5 -5.38 7.42 2.26
C ARG A 5 -3.97 7.01 1.98
N ARG A 6 -3.09 7.18 2.95
CA ARG A 6 -1.69 6.83 2.81
C ARG A 6 -1.36 5.67 3.69
N PHE A 7 -0.46 4.83 3.21
CA PHE A 7 -0.05 3.64 3.96
C PHE A 7 1.43 3.40 3.79
N TRP A 8 2.03 2.78 4.83
CA TRP A 8 3.33 2.16 4.69
C TRP A 8 3.07 0.71 4.34
N PHE A 9 3.69 0.25 3.25
CA PHE A 9 3.64 -1.16 2.86
C PHE A 9 5.02 -1.71 3.13
N THR A 10 5.12 -2.73 3.97
CA THR A 10 6.39 -3.38 4.27
C THR A 10 6.38 -4.76 3.65
N PHE A 11 7.43 -5.04 2.88
CA PHE A 11 7.62 -6.33 2.23
C PHE A 11 8.64 -7.07 3.08
N PRO A 12 8.20 -7.94 3.99
CA PRO A 12 9.08 -8.42 5.06
C PRO A 12 10.13 -9.43 4.64
N THR A 13 9.96 -10.07 3.49
CA THR A 13 10.94 -11.06 3.07
C THR A 13 11.19 -10.93 1.58
N ARG A 14 12.23 -11.62 1.11
CA ARG A 14 12.56 -11.63 -0.30
C ARG A 14 11.40 -12.10 -1.16
N THR A 15 10.63 -13.07 -0.68
CA THR A 15 9.50 -13.58 -1.45
C THR A 15 8.53 -12.46 -1.80
N GLN A 16 8.17 -11.62 -0.84
CA GLN A 16 7.26 -10.52 -1.10
C GLN A 16 7.91 -9.45 -1.97
N VAL A 17 9.21 -9.21 -1.79
CA VAL A 17 9.88 -8.20 -2.60
C VAL A 17 9.91 -8.63 -4.06
N GLU A 18 10.09 -9.91 -4.33
CA GLU A 18 10.21 -10.38 -5.71
C GLU A 18 8.85 -10.57 -6.37
N ARG A 19 7.80 -10.70 -5.62
CA ARG A 19 6.48 -10.87 -6.18
C ARG A 19 5.90 -9.51 -6.56
N PRO A 20 5.31 -9.35 -7.74
CA PRO A 20 4.77 -8.04 -8.14
C PRO A 20 3.42 -7.76 -7.50
N ILE A 21 3.38 -7.67 -6.19
CA ILE A 21 2.14 -7.55 -5.43
C ILE A 21 1.37 -6.28 -5.77
N ILE A 22 2.08 -5.15 -5.95
CA ILE A 22 1.40 -3.89 -6.24
C ILE A 22 0.75 -3.96 -7.63
N TRP A 23 1.42 -4.59 -8.60
CA TRP A 23 0.84 -4.77 -9.91
C TRP A 23 -0.40 -5.67 -9.82
N GLU A 24 -0.32 -6.76 -9.04
CA GLU A 24 -1.45 -7.65 -8.86
C GLU A 24 -2.62 -6.92 -8.22
N MET A 25 -2.34 -6.08 -7.21
CA MET A 25 -3.37 -5.28 -6.57
C MET A 25 -4.03 -4.35 -7.58
N SER A 26 -3.23 -3.70 -8.42
CA SER A 26 -3.77 -2.76 -9.38
C SER A 26 -4.64 -3.44 -10.43
N ARG A 27 -4.31 -4.68 -10.77
CA ARG A 27 -5.11 -5.41 -11.75
C ARG A 27 -6.41 -5.89 -11.13
N LYS A 28 -6.38 -6.25 -9.85
CA LYS A 28 -7.58 -6.76 -9.21
C LYS A 28 -8.51 -5.63 -8.79
N TYR A 29 -7.98 -4.48 -8.46
CA TYR A 29 -8.77 -3.32 -8.04
C TYR A 29 -8.44 -2.12 -8.91
N PRO A 30 -8.86 -2.16 -10.18
CA PRO A 30 -8.43 -1.13 -11.13
C PRO A 30 -8.99 0.24 -10.84
N ASP A 31 -10.02 0.34 -10.00
CA ASP A 31 -10.58 1.64 -9.68
C ASP A 31 -9.86 2.30 -8.51
N VAL A 32 -8.91 1.60 -7.88
CA VAL A 32 -8.10 2.20 -6.83
C VAL A 32 -6.86 2.75 -7.50
N VAL A 33 -6.68 4.06 -7.44
CA VAL A 33 -5.49 4.69 -7.99
C VAL A 33 -4.41 4.62 -6.94
N PHE A 34 -3.20 4.22 -7.31
CA PHE A 34 -2.11 4.21 -6.35
C PHE A 34 -0.99 5.11 -6.85
N ASP A 35 -0.29 5.72 -5.92
CA ASP A 35 0.80 6.61 -6.22
C ASP A 35 1.89 6.34 -5.20
N ILE A 36 3.06 5.91 -5.68
CA ILE A 36 4.16 5.59 -4.81
C ILE A 36 4.90 6.87 -4.48
N ARG A 37 4.92 7.20 -3.19
CA ARG A 37 5.56 8.43 -2.75
C ARG A 37 7.01 8.22 -2.38
N GLN A 38 7.36 7.01 -1.93
CA GLN A 38 8.71 6.72 -1.51
C GLN A 38 8.87 5.22 -1.50
N ALA A 39 9.99 4.71 -1.88
CA ALA A 39 10.24 3.28 -1.87
C ALA A 39 11.71 3.02 -1.61
N SER A 40 11.99 1.97 -0.87
CA SER A 40 13.36 1.60 -0.55
C SER A 40 13.42 0.09 -0.33
N VAL A 41 14.49 -0.53 -0.77
CA VAL A 41 14.72 -1.94 -0.52
C VAL A 41 16.13 -2.06 0.05
N GLN A 42 16.25 -2.67 1.23
CA GLN A 42 17.54 -2.89 1.85
C GLN A 42 17.51 -4.25 2.52
N ASN A 43 18.57 -5.01 2.33
CA ASN A 43 18.69 -6.33 2.98
C ASN A 43 17.46 -7.19 2.72
N GLU A 44 16.95 -7.15 1.53
CA GLU A 44 15.81 -7.98 1.12
C GLU A 44 14.51 -7.60 1.80
N ILE A 45 14.45 -6.45 2.45
CA ILE A 45 13.23 -5.94 3.02
C ILE A 45 12.86 -4.68 2.24
N GLY A 46 11.64 -4.61 1.79
CA GLY A 46 11.16 -3.43 1.08
C GLY A 46 10.19 -2.64 1.92
N ILE A 47 10.23 -1.32 1.81
CA ILE A 47 9.27 -0.47 2.48
C ILE A 47 8.85 0.61 1.48
N MET A 48 7.58 0.94 1.47
CA MET A 48 7.05 1.84 0.48
C MET A 48 5.94 2.66 1.08
N ALA A 49 5.94 3.95 0.82
CA ALA A 49 4.83 4.82 1.20
C ALA A 49 3.96 5.02 -0.03
N VAL A 50 2.69 4.67 0.09
CA VAL A 50 1.78 4.65 -1.04
C VAL A 50 0.52 5.42 -0.70
N LEU A 51 0.06 6.23 -1.63
CA LEU A 51 -1.21 6.91 -1.52
C LEU A 51 -2.22 6.12 -2.34
N LEU A 52 -3.35 5.76 -1.74
CA LEU A 52 -4.43 5.07 -2.43
C LEU A 52 -5.66 5.97 -2.48
N GLU A 53 -6.27 6.07 -3.65
CA GLU A 53 -7.46 6.88 -3.83
C GLU A 53 -8.56 6.06 -4.47
N GLY A 54 -9.76 6.20 -3.99
CA GLY A 54 -10.90 5.49 -4.55
C GLY A 54 -12.03 5.42 -3.54
N GLU A 55 -12.99 4.56 -3.80
CA GLU A 55 -14.07 4.34 -2.85
C GLU A 55 -13.51 3.67 -1.62
N PRO A 56 -13.95 4.06 -0.43
CA PRO A 56 -13.38 3.50 0.80
C PRO A 56 -13.39 1.98 0.86
N GLU A 57 -14.46 1.35 0.41
CA GLU A 57 -14.50 -0.09 0.48
C GLU A 57 -13.57 -0.73 -0.54
N GLN A 58 -13.28 -0.07 -1.65
CA GLN A 58 -12.33 -0.60 -2.61
C GLN A 58 -10.91 -0.44 -2.08
N ILE A 59 -10.61 0.66 -1.41
CA ILE A 59 -9.31 0.84 -0.77
C ILE A 59 -9.11 -0.24 0.29
N ALA A 60 -10.14 -0.48 1.11
CA ALA A 60 -10.04 -1.50 2.16
C ALA A 60 -9.81 -2.89 1.56
N ALA A 61 -10.47 -3.20 0.46
CA ALA A 61 -10.30 -4.50 -0.20
C ALA A 61 -8.88 -4.63 -0.79
N ALA A 62 -8.38 -3.56 -1.38
CA ALA A 62 -7.02 -3.57 -1.93
C ALA A 62 -5.98 -3.76 -0.84
N VAL A 63 -6.16 -3.09 0.30
CA VAL A 63 -5.26 -3.24 1.44
C VAL A 63 -5.32 -4.68 1.94
N LYS A 64 -6.51 -5.25 2.06
CA LYS A 64 -6.63 -6.61 2.54
C LYS A 64 -5.98 -7.60 1.58
N PHE A 65 -6.09 -7.36 0.28
CA PHE A 65 -5.41 -8.21 -0.69
C PHE A 65 -3.90 -8.20 -0.43
N CYS A 66 -3.32 -7.02 -0.22
CA CYS A 66 -1.89 -6.91 0.04
C CYS A 66 -1.51 -7.61 1.34
N GLN A 67 -2.32 -7.48 2.37
CA GLN A 67 -2.05 -8.16 3.63
C GLN A 67 -2.10 -9.67 3.47
N THR A 68 -3.06 -10.17 2.71
CA THR A 68 -3.16 -11.59 2.46
C THR A 68 -1.96 -12.09 1.65
N ALA A 69 -1.39 -11.25 0.82
CA ALA A 69 -0.21 -11.61 0.05
C ALA A 69 1.07 -11.56 0.90
N GLY A 70 0.96 -11.15 2.15
CA GLY A 70 2.10 -11.16 3.06
C GLY A 70 2.71 -9.81 3.37
N LEU A 71 2.13 -8.71 2.87
CA LEU A 71 2.66 -7.40 3.22
C LEU A 71 2.14 -6.97 4.58
N GLN A 72 2.95 -6.20 5.28
CA GLN A 72 2.48 -5.50 6.45
C GLN A 72 2.02 -4.12 6.00
N VAL A 73 0.83 -3.73 6.36
CA VAL A 73 0.26 -2.46 5.90
C VAL A 73 -0.13 -1.64 7.12
N ASP A 74 0.44 -0.47 7.23
CA ASP A 74 0.17 0.43 8.35
C ASP A 74 -0.27 1.78 7.82
N PRO A 75 -1.33 2.36 8.35
CA PRO A 75 -1.75 3.68 7.88
C PRO A 75 -0.75 4.75 8.30
N ILE A 76 -0.53 5.73 7.43
CA ILE A 76 0.26 6.88 7.77
C ILE A 76 -0.73 7.96 8.13
N GLU A 77 -0.79 8.29 9.43
CA GLU A 77 -1.74 9.29 9.83
C GLU A 77 -1.13 10.61 9.78
N LYS A 78 -1.84 11.62 9.25
CA LYS A 78 -1.34 12.91 9.24
C LYS A 78 -1.21 13.41 10.60
N SER A 79 -0.16 14.05 10.88
CA SER A 79 0.04 14.66 12.17
C SER A 79 -1.02 15.68 12.36
N VAL A 80 -1.64 15.67 13.50
CA VAL A 80 -2.63 16.66 13.76
C VAL A 80 -2.13 17.76 14.50
N ILE A 81 -0.85 17.87 14.62
CA ILE A 81 -0.39 18.91 15.42
C ILE A 81 -0.02 20.00 14.63
N GLU A 82 -0.36 20.19 13.57
CA GLU A 82 0.00 21.29 12.95
C GLU A 82 -0.65 22.33 13.38
N GLY A 83 -0.74 22.61 13.95
CA GLY A 83 -1.44 23.75 14.41
C GLY A 83 -1.43 24.43 14.60
#